data_4c5dd0d353fde95e42f5650f40e201f8
#
_entry.id   4c5dd0d353fde95e42f5650f40e201f8
#
_cell.length_a   1.000
_cell.length_b   1.000
_cell.length_c   1.000
_cell.angle_alpha   90.00
_cell.angle_beta   90.00
_cell.angle_gamma   90.00
#
_symmetry.space_group_name_H-M   'P 1'
#
loop_
_entity.id
_entity.type
_entity.pdbx_description
1 polymer ?
#
loop_
_entity_poly.entity_id
_entity_poly.type
_entity_poly.pdbx_seq_one_letter_code
_entity_poly.pdbx_strand_id
1 'polypeptide(L)'
;FVKECHRQGIRVIFDGVFNHTGRDFFAFKDLQKNREQSPYKDWYCNVNFWGNNEYNDGFSYENWGGYNLLVKLNQHNPAVRDYICDVIRFWVSEFDVDGIRLDAADVLDFEYMKALRRTANEVKPDFWLMGEVIHGDYSRWVNEGTLHSVTNYQLHKALYSGHNDHNYFEIAHTVKRLYEMGGNRPEGLKLYNFVDNHDVERIYTKLQNKAHFTPVHILLYTLPGVP
;
A
#
# COMPACT_ATOMS: atom_id res chain seq x y z
N PHE A 1 -20.41 5.95 -8.36
CA PHE A 1 -19.40 5.09 -8.98
C PHE A 1 -19.46 3.67 -8.40
N VAL A 2 -19.21 3.47 -7.07
CA VAL A 2 -19.14 2.15 -6.41
C VAL A 2 -20.40 1.32 -6.66
N LYS A 3 -21.60 1.90 -6.49
CA LYS A 3 -22.88 1.22 -6.77
C LYS A 3 -22.97 0.66 -8.19
N GLU A 4 -22.44 1.40 -9.17
CA GLU A 4 -22.46 0.93 -10.56
C GLU A 4 -21.44 -0.20 -10.77
N CYS A 5 -20.28 -0.14 -10.16
CA CYS A 5 -19.32 -1.24 -10.16
C CYS A 5 -19.95 -2.52 -9.56
N HIS A 6 -20.60 -2.39 -8.41
CA HIS A 6 -21.27 -3.51 -7.75
C HIS A 6 -22.39 -4.11 -8.64
N ARG A 7 -23.16 -3.27 -9.35
CA ARG A 7 -24.17 -3.73 -10.31
C ARG A 7 -23.59 -4.58 -11.43
N GLN A 8 -22.32 -4.34 -11.78
CA GLN A 8 -21.57 -5.12 -12.77
C GLN A 8 -20.76 -6.29 -12.15
N GLY A 9 -20.92 -6.56 -10.86
CA GLY A 9 -20.15 -7.58 -10.15
C GLY A 9 -18.69 -7.24 -9.90
N ILE A 10 -18.32 -5.95 -9.95
CA ILE A 10 -16.96 -5.46 -9.75
C ILE A 10 -16.83 -4.92 -8.33
N ARG A 11 -15.89 -5.43 -7.55
CA ARG A 11 -15.50 -4.89 -6.24
C ARG A 11 -14.60 -3.66 -6.42
N VAL A 12 -14.70 -2.74 -5.45
CA VAL A 12 -13.95 -1.47 -5.48
C VAL A 12 -13.08 -1.37 -4.24
N ILE A 13 -11.80 -1.15 -4.44
CA ILE A 13 -10.85 -0.83 -3.36
C ILE A 13 -10.36 0.62 -3.51
N PHE A 14 -10.20 1.31 -2.39
CA PHE A 14 -9.62 2.65 -2.38
C PHE A 14 -8.13 2.60 -2.06
N ASP A 15 -7.41 3.62 -2.53
CA ASP A 15 -6.01 3.81 -2.16
C ASP A 15 -5.94 4.59 -0.84
N GLY A 16 -5.41 3.96 0.20
CA GLY A 16 -5.26 4.50 1.54
C GLY A 16 -3.84 4.96 1.79
N VAL A 17 -3.59 6.25 1.70
CA VAL A 17 -2.31 6.87 2.04
C VAL A 17 -2.33 7.21 3.53
N PHE A 18 -1.86 6.29 4.37
CA PHE A 18 -1.96 6.40 5.83
C PHE A 18 -0.61 6.53 6.55
N ASN A 19 0.49 6.54 5.79
CA ASN A 19 1.82 6.81 6.32
C ASN A 19 2.10 8.30 6.49
N HIS A 20 1.51 9.14 5.64
CA HIS A 20 1.73 10.59 5.60
C HIS A 20 0.49 11.33 5.14
N THR A 21 0.49 12.65 5.29
CA THR A 21 -0.54 13.52 4.72
C THR A 21 0.08 14.57 3.82
N GLY A 22 -0.73 15.12 2.93
CA GLY A 22 -0.38 16.36 2.25
C GLY A 22 -0.43 17.56 3.21
N ARG A 23 0.19 18.67 2.82
CA ARG A 23 0.24 19.91 3.61
C ARG A 23 -1.10 20.62 3.74
N ASP A 24 -2.06 20.28 2.85
CA ASP A 24 -3.43 20.82 2.90
C ASP A 24 -4.37 20.05 3.83
N PHE A 25 -3.90 18.97 4.44
CA PHE A 25 -4.67 18.21 5.42
C PHE A 25 -5.00 19.08 6.65
N PHE A 26 -6.21 18.96 7.16
CA PHE A 26 -6.72 19.85 8.21
C PHE A 26 -5.82 19.93 9.45
N ALA A 27 -5.29 18.78 9.89
CA ALA A 27 -4.43 18.72 11.08
C ALA A 27 -3.09 19.43 10.84
N PHE A 28 -2.52 19.32 9.63
CA PHE A 28 -1.30 20.04 9.31
C PHE A 28 -1.53 21.54 9.15
N LYS A 29 -2.64 21.96 8.54
CA LYS A 29 -3.01 23.38 8.48
C LYS A 29 -3.20 23.99 9.87
N ASP A 30 -3.80 23.24 10.80
CA ASP A 30 -3.91 23.70 12.19
C ASP A 30 -2.52 23.82 12.83
N LEU A 31 -1.63 22.84 12.61
CA LEU A 31 -0.25 22.88 13.08
C LEU A 31 0.51 24.10 12.55
N GLN A 32 0.36 24.42 11.25
CA GLN A 32 0.98 25.62 10.65
C GLN A 32 0.48 26.90 11.33
N LYS A 33 -0.82 26.99 11.64
CA LYS A 33 -1.45 28.16 12.21
C LYS A 33 -1.16 28.33 13.69
N ASN A 34 -1.33 27.26 14.48
CA ASN A 34 -1.36 27.29 15.94
C ASN A 34 -0.06 26.80 16.59
N ARG A 35 0.87 26.22 15.80
CA ARG A 35 2.22 25.79 16.21
C ARG A 35 2.20 24.93 17.48
N GLU A 36 2.92 25.33 18.53
CA GLU A 36 3.00 24.64 19.82
C GLU A 36 1.62 24.49 20.51
N GLN A 37 0.66 25.33 20.16
CA GLN A 37 -0.71 25.30 20.70
C GLN A 37 -1.64 24.37 19.90
N SER A 38 -1.18 23.83 18.76
CA SER A 38 -1.98 22.92 17.96
C SER A 38 -2.24 21.61 18.71
N PRO A 39 -3.49 21.12 18.77
CA PRO A 39 -3.79 19.81 19.31
C PRO A 39 -3.25 18.67 18.42
N TYR A 40 -2.82 19.00 17.20
CA TYR A 40 -2.33 18.04 16.22
C TYR A 40 -0.80 17.98 16.13
N LYS A 41 -0.05 18.70 16.98
CA LYS A 41 1.42 18.71 16.92
C LYS A 41 2.03 17.30 17.06
N ASP A 42 1.41 16.45 17.87
CA ASP A 42 1.88 15.08 18.13
C ASP A 42 1.32 14.06 17.10
N TRP A 43 0.53 14.54 16.13
CA TRP A 43 0.07 13.72 15.00
C TRP A 43 1.16 13.47 13.97
N TYR A 44 2.21 14.29 13.98
CA TYR A 44 3.31 14.24 13.05
C TYR A 44 4.62 13.89 13.75
N CYS A 45 5.51 13.23 13.02
CA CYS A 45 6.80 12.81 13.55
C CYS A 45 7.81 13.97 13.58
N ASN A 46 8.56 14.04 14.68
CA ASN A 46 9.73 14.90 14.82
C ASN A 46 9.48 16.39 14.52
N VAL A 47 8.32 16.91 14.94
CA VAL A 47 8.01 18.34 14.82
C VAL A 47 8.97 19.13 15.73
N ASN A 48 9.73 20.06 15.12
CA ASN A 48 10.70 20.88 15.83
C ASN A 48 10.47 22.36 15.51
N PHE A 49 9.96 23.11 16.50
CA PHE A 49 9.63 24.53 16.37
C PHE A 49 10.84 25.46 16.39
N TRP A 50 12.05 24.94 16.60
CA TRP A 50 13.32 25.64 16.44
C TRP A 50 13.94 25.47 15.05
N GLY A 51 13.35 24.63 14.23
CA GLY A 51 13.76 24.37 12.85
C GLY A 51 13.00 25.21 11.83
N ASN A 52 13.25 24.90 10.57
CA ASN A 52 12.50 25.45 9.43
C ASN A 52 12.47 24.42 8.28
N ASN A 53 11.73 24.69 7.24
CA ASN A 53 11.66 23.90 6.02
C ASN A 53 11.64 24.81 4.78
N GLU A 54 11.65 24.21 3.60
CA GLU A 54 11.68 24.93 2.31
C GLU A 54 10.46 25.84 2.07
N TYR A 55 9.36 25.62 2.80
CA TYR A 55 8.13 26.43 2.72
C TYR A 55 8.09 27.55 3.76
N ASN A 56 9.15 27.71 4.56
CA ASN A 56 9.24 28.74 5.61
C ASN A 56 8.12 28.68 6.67
N ASP A 57 7.69 27.47 7.06
CA ASP A 57 6.68 27.29 8.10
C ASP A 57 7.18 27.71 9.50
N GLY A 58 8.50 27.91 9.67
CA GLY A 58 9.13 28.22 10.96
C GLY A 58 9.24 27.01 11.90
N PHE A 59 9.07 25.80 11.40
CA PHE A 59 9.33 24.54 12.06
C PHE A 59 9.78 23.48 11.05
N SER A 60 10.42 22.42 11.52
CA SER A 60 10.75 21.25 10.71
C SER A 60 9.94 20.04 11.20
N TYR A 61 9.86 19.02 10.37
CA TYR A 61 9.14 17.78 10.62
C TYR A 61 9.74 16.63 9.81
N GLU A 62 9.41 15.41 10.16
CA GLU A 62 9.76 14.23 9.36
C GLU A 62 8.84 14.13 8.16
N ASN A 63 9.41 13.76 7.01
CA ASN A 63 8.70 13.57 5.76
C ASN A 63 8.89 12.17 5.20
N TRP A 64 8.10 11.81 4.20
CA TRP A 64 8.27 10.59 3.44
C TRP A 64 9.09 10.83 2.17
N GLY A 65 10.08 9.97 1.94
CA GLY A 65 10.89 9.99 0.72
C GLY A 65 11.76 11.22 0.51
N GLY A 66 11.98 12.05 1.54
CA GLY A 66 12.72 13.31 1.43
C GLY A 66 11.88 14.50 0.92
N TYR A 67 10.57 14.31 0.78
CA TYR A 67 9.67 15.34 0.23
C TYR A 67 8.82 16.00 1.34
N ASN A 68 9.05 17.29 1.61
CA ASN A 68 8.28 18.03 2.63
C ASN A 68 6.80 18.22 2.29
N LEU A 69 6.36 17.89 1.06
CA LEU A 69 4.95 17.77 0.70
C LEU A 69 4.25 16.59 1.37
N LEU A 70 5.02 15.55 1.78
CA LEU A 70 4.53 14.30 2.34
C LEU A 70 4.88 14.26 3.83
N VAL A 71 4.03 14.84 4.67
CA VAL A 71 4.27 15.02 6.10
C VAL A 71 4.00 13.72 6.85
N LYS A 72 5.00 13.13 7.48
CA LYS A 72 4.89 11.82 8.11
C LYS A 72 4.02 11.83 9.34
N LEU A 73 2.99 10.97 9.35
CA LEU A 73 2.11 10.74 10.49
C LEU A 73 2.83 9.94 11.59
N ASN A 74 2.56 10.31 12.83
CA ASN A 74 2.97 9.56 14.01
C ASN A 74 2.02 8.38 14.24
N GLN A 75 2.35 7.23 13.66
CA GLN A 75 1.55 6.01 13.71
C GLN A 75 1.44 5.41 15.14
N HIS A 76 2.32 5.81 16.06
CA HIS A 76 2.26 5.41 17.47
C HIS A 76 1.27 6.27 18.28
N ASN A 77 0.81 7.39 17.74
CA ASN A 77 -0.18 8.22 18.40
C ASN A 77 -1.58 7.58 18.31
N PRO A 78 -2.23 7.25 19.44
CA PRO A 78 -3.56 6.64 19.43
C PRO A 78 -4.61 7.48 18.68
N ALA A 79 -4.54 8.82 18.78
CA ALA A 79 -5.51 9.68 18.11
C ALA A 79 -5.38 9.63 16.58
N VAL A 80 -4.15 9.47 16.05
CA VAL A 80 -3.91 9.24 14.61
C VAL A 80 -4.50 7.90 14.20
N ARG A 81 -4.18 6.85 14.95
CA ARG A 81 -4.69 5.51 14.68
C ARG A 81 -6.22 5.47 14.68
N ASP A 82 -6.83 6.04 15.71
CA ASP A 82 -8.29 6.03 15.87
C ASP A 82 -8.96 6.83 14.74
N TYR A 83 -8.39 7.98 14.37
CA TYR A 83 -8.87 8.77 13.22
C TYR A 83 -8.84 7.98 11.92
N ILE A 84 -7.75 7.27 11.63
CA ILE A 84 -7.66 6.47 10.40
C ILE A 84 -8.60 5.25 10.44
N CYS A 85 -8.81 4.63 11.60
CA CYS A 85 -9.84 3.62 11.77
C CYS A 85 -11.24 4.18 11.47
N ASP A 86 -11.52 5.42 11.90
CA ASP A 86 -12.79 6.10 11.59
C ASP A 86 -12.92 6.45 10.11
N VAL A 87 -11.83 6.76 9.42
CA VAL A 87 -11.82 6.91 7.96
C VAL A 87 -12.25 5.62 7.26
N ILE A 88 -11.77 4.46 7.71
CA ILE A 88 -12.18 3.16 7.17
C ILE A 88 -13.69 2.95 7.37
N ARG A 89 -14.19 3.19 8.59
CA ARG A 89 -15.62 3.09 8.89
C ARG A 89 -16.45 4.02 8.01
N PHE A 90 -16.00 5.25 7.86
CA PHE A 90 -16.65 6.25 6.99
C PHE A 90 -16.68 5.81 5.53
N TRP A 91 -15.57 5.33 4.97
CA TRP A 91 -15.52 4.90 3.58
C TRP A 91 -16.43 3.72 3.30
N VAL A 92 -16.57 2.79 4.25
CA VAL A 92 -17.51 1.68 4.09
C VAL A 92 -18.95 2.15 4.22
N SER A 93 -19.29 2.97 5.22
CA SER A 93 -20.67 3.44 5.46
C SER A 93 -21.18 4.33 4.32
N GLU A 94 -20.34 5.23 3.80
CA GLU A 94 -20.74 6.22 2.81
C GLU A 94 -20.60 5.73 1.37
N PHE A 95 -19.57 4.94 1.10
CA PHE A 95 -19.23 4.55 -0.27
C PHE A 95 -19.36 3.06 -0.53
N ASP A 96 -19.53 2.23 0.50
CA ASP A 96 -19.63 0.77 0.41
C ASP A 96 -18.41 0.13 -0.30
N VAL A 97 -17.22 0.65 -0.04
CA VAL A 97 -15.99 0.10 -0.62
C VAL A 97 -15.70 -1.31 -0.10
N ASP A 98 -15.02 -2.11 -0.90
CA ASP A 98 -14.77 -3.53 -0.62
C ASP A 98 -13.36 -3.80 -0.08
N GLY A 99 -12.53 -2.78 -0.02
CA GLY A 99 -11.16 -2.92 0.46
C GLY A 99 -10.34 -1.65 0.35
N ILE A 100 -9.10 -1.76 0.78
CA ILE A 100 -8.10 -0.67 0.71
C ILE A 100 -6.76 -1.25 0.26
N ARG A 101 -6.09 -0.57 -0.66
CA ARG A 101 -4.66 -0.69 -0.90
C ARG A 101 -3.95 0.31 0.03
N LEU A 102 -3.11 -0.17 0.92
CA LEU A 102 -2.29 0.66 1.79
C LEU A 102 -1.01 1.08 1.05
N ASP A 103 -0.90 2.36 0.76
CA ASP A 103 0.30 2.97 0.21
C ASP A 103 1.47 2.85 1.17
N ALA A 104 2.68 2.62 0.67
CA ALA A 104 3.91 2.49 1.46
C ALA A 104 3.76 1.56 2.69
N ALA A 105 3.09 0.42 2.53
CA ALA A 105 2.77 -0.48 3.63
C ALA A 105 4.01 -1.09 4.31
N ASP A 106 5.14 -1.12 3.63
CA ASP A 106 6.41 -1.61 4.18
C ASP A 106 7.00 -0.74 5.29
N VAL A 107 6.55 0.53 5.39
CA VAL A 107 6.95 1.47 6.46
C VAL A 107 5.83 1.74 7.47
N LEU A 108 4.70 1.06 7.37
CA LEU A 108 3.66 1.14 8.38
C LEU A 108 4.03 0.31 9.62
N ASP A 109 3.75 0.88 10.80
CA ASP A 109 3.89 0.18 12.07
C ASP A 109 2.94 -1.03 12.15
N PHE A 110 3.42 -2.15 12.67
CA PHE A 110 2.61 -3.38 12.72
C PHE A 110 1.42 -3.29 13.68
N GLU A 111 1.53 -2.59 14.81
CA GLU A 111 0.39 -2.41 15.72
C GLU A 111 -0.66 -1.47 15.11
N TYR A 112 -0.21 -0.47 14.38
CA TYR A 112 -1.08 0.36 13.56
C TYR A 112 -1.81 -0.48 12.50
N MET A 113 -1.08 -1.30 11.74
CA MET A 113 -1.64 -2.18 10.71
C MET A 113 -2.63 -3.20 11.29
N LYS A 114 -2.35 -3.76 12.47
CA LYS A 114 -3.29 -4.64 13.19
C LYS A 114 -4.58 -3.93 13.59
N ALA A 115 -4.50 -2.65 13.97
CA ALA A 115 -5.69 -1.87 14.28
C ALA A 115 -6.55 -1.66 13.03
N LEU A 116 -5.93 -1.32 11.88
CA LEU A 116 -6.61 -1.23 10.59
C LEU A 116 -7.29 -2.55 10.21
N ARG A 117 -6.60 -3.69 10.43
CA ARG A 117 -7.15 -5.03 10.15
C ARG A 117 -8.38 -5.33 11.02
N ARG A 118 -8.31 -5.05 12.32
CA ARG A 118 -9.47 -5.24 13.22
C ARG A 118 -10.66 -4.42 12.77
N THR A 119 -10.45 -3.13 12.47
CA THR A 119 -11.51 -2.24 11.97
C THR A 119 -12.08 -2.74 10.64
N ALA A 120 -11.24 -3.20 9.71
CA ALA A 120 -11.67 -3.79 8.46
C ALA A 120 -12.61 -4.99 8.68
N ASN A 121 -12.25 -5.89 9.57
CA ASN A 121 -13.06 -7.07 9.92
C ASN A 121 -14.40 -6.70 10.60
N GLU A 122 -14.42 -5.59 11.37
CA GLU A 122 -15.63 -5.10 12.03
C GLU A 122 -16.66 -4.52 11.04
N VAL A 123 -16.18 -3.80 10.02
CA VAL A 123 -17.06 -3.03 9.12
C VAL A 123 -17.62 -3.85 7.97
N LYS A 124 -16.89 -4.86 7.50
CA LYS A 124 -17.31 -5.69 6.36
C LYS A 124 -16.59 -7.04 6.39
N PRO A 125 -17.29 -8.18 6.42
CA PRO A 125 -16.67 -9.51 6.60
C PRO A 125 -15.61 -9.84 5.55
N ASP A 126 -15.85 -9.44 4.29
CA ASP A 126 -14.98 -9.72 3.14
C ASP A 126 -14.09 -8.52 2.76
N PHE A 127 -13.93 -7.56 3.67
CA PHE A 127 -13.12 -6.37 3.40
C PHE A 127 -11.66 -6.75 3.15
N TRP A 128 -11.12 -6.37 2.00
CA TRP A 128 -9.79 -6.77 1.58
C TRP A 128 -8.75 -5.67 1.84
N LEU A 129 -7.76 -5.98 2.67
CA LEU A 129 -6.59 -5.14 2.89
C LEU A 129 -5.41 -5.68 2.11
N MET A 130 -4.91 -4.89 1.20
CA MET A 130 -3.71 -5.14 0.42
C MET A 130 -2.70 -4.03 0.71
N GLY A 131 -1.42 -4.36 0.78
CA GLY A 131 -0.35 -3.40 1.03
C GLY A 131 0.63 -3.29 -0.11
N GLU A 132 1.14 -2.09 -0.35
CA GLU A 132 2.30 -1.91 -1.18
C GLU A 132 3.55 -2.25 -0.39
N VAL A 133 4.23 -3.32 -0.81
CA VAL A 133 5.51 -3.78 -0.26
C VAL A 133 6.44 -4.11 -1.41
N ILE A 134 7.60 -3.45 -1.46
CA ILE A 134 8.55 -3.64 -2.56
C ILE A 134 9.50 -4.80 -2.25
N HIS A 135 10.09 -4.82 -1.05
CA HIS A 135 11.15 -5.76 -0.68
C HIS A 135 10.86 -6.48 0.63
N GLY A 136 11.47 -7.64 0.80
CA GLY A 136 11.46 -8.40 2.04
C GLY A 136 10.73 -9.74 1.95
N ASP A 137 10.52 -10.34 3.10
CA ASP A 137 9.70 -11.54 3.25
C ASP A 137 8.24 -11.14 3.40
N TYR A 138 7.45 -11.37 2.35
CA TYR A 138 6.05 -10.96 2.30
C TYR A 138 5.17 -11.58 3.40
N SER A 139 5.56 -12.72 3.96
CA SER A 139 4.83 -13.35 5.07
C SER A 139 4.80 -12.49 6.34
N ARG A 140 5.71 -11.54 6.48
CA ARG A 140 5.69 -10.58 7.60
C ARG A 140 4.44 -9.70 7.58
N TRP A 141 3.97 -9.34 6.39
CA TRP A 141 2.79 -8.47 6.20
C TRP A 141 1.51 -9.25 5.94
N VAL A 142 1.62 -10.44 5.32
CA VAL A 142 0.46 -11.25 4.93
C VAL A 142 0.26 -12.36 5.95
N ASN A 143 -0.64 -12.12 6.89
CA ASN A 143 -1.04 -13.08 7.94
C ASN A 143 -2.42 -12.69 8.51
N GLU A 144 -2.96 -13.52 9.40
CA GLU A 144 -4.30 -13.31 9.98
C GLU A 144 -4.46 -11.98 10.73
N GLY A 145 -3.39 -11.43 11.28
CA GLY A 145 -3.41 -10.22 12.09
C GLY A 145 -3.18 -8.93 11.31
N THR A 146 -2.67 -8.99 10.07
CA THR A 146 -2.26 -7.81 9.30
C THR A 146 -2.95 -7.77 7.93
N LEU A 147 -2.24 -8.00 6.84
CA LEU A 147 -2.79 -7.83 5.49
C LEU A 147 -3.23 -9.17 4.88
N HIS A 148 -4.18 -9.10 3.94
CA HIS A 148 -4.59 -10.25 3.15
C HIS A 148 -3.64 -10.51 1.97
N SER A 149 -2.99 -9.45 1.47
CA SER A 149 -2.09 -9.52 0.31
C SER A 149 -1.11 -8.36 0.33
N VAL A 150 -0.04 -8.49 -0.43
CA VAL A 150 0.87 -7.40 -0.79
C VAL A 150 1.25 -7.48 -2.27
N THR A 151 1.77 -6.38 -2.80
CA THR A 151 2.27 -6.27 -4.17
C THR A 151 3.44 -7.21 -4.41
N ASN A 152 3.39 -7.99 -5.49
CA ASN A 152 4.44 -8.95 -5.85
C ASN A 152 5.49 -8.32 -6.78
N TYR A 153 6.28 -7.38 -6.24
CA TYR A 153 7.37 -6.74 -6.98
C TYR A 153 8.46 -7.72 -7.41
N GLN A 154 8.66 -8.81 -6.67
CA GLN A 154 9.62 -9.85 -7.07
C GLN A 154 9.21 -10.53 -8.36
N LEU A 155 7.91 -10.87 -8.50
CA LEU A 155 7.40 -11.44 -9.75
C LEU A 155 7.43 -10.40 -10.90
N HIS A 156 7.03 -9.16 -10.63
CA HIS A 156 7.15 -8.06 -11.60
C HIS A 156 8.56 -7.98 -12.17
N LYS A 157 9.58 -7.92 -11.30
CA LYS A 157 10.98 -7.89 -11.73
C LYS A 157 11.36 -9.15 -12.53
N ALA A 158 11.04 -10.32 -12.02
CA ALA A 158 11.39 -11.59 -12.66
C ALA A 158 10.78 -11.72 -14.06
N LEU A 159 9.53 -11.23 -14.24
CA LEU A 159 8.84 -11.30 -15.53
C LEU A 159 9.56 -10.49 -16.61
N TYR A 160 9.93 -9.24 -16.37
CA TYR A 160 10.60 -8.47 -17.40
C TYR A 160 12.09 -8.85 -17.57
N SER A 161 12.80 -9.06 -16.46
CA SER A 161 14.23 -9.40 -16.56
C SER A 161 14.44 -10.79 -17.17
N GLY A 162 13.66 -11.79 -16.74
CA GLY A 162 13.76 -13.14 -17.29
C GLY A 162 13.54 -13.22 -18.81
N HIS A 163 12.60 -12.42 -19.32
CA HIS A 163 12.35 -12.34 -20.76
C HIS A 163 13.43 -11.56 -21.51
N ASN A 164 13.92 -10.45 -20.95
CA ASN A 164 14.96 -9.63 -21.57
C ASN A 164 16.31 -10.35 -21.61
N ASP A 165 16.64 -11.09 -20.55
CA ASP A 165 17.92 -11.79 -20.40
C ASP A 165 17.89 -13.20 -20.99
N HIS A 166 16.73 -13.63 -21.57
CA HIS A 166 16.51 -15.00 -22.05
C HIS A 166 16.83 -16.07 -21.00
N ASN A 167 16.51 -15.76 -19.71
CA ASN A 167 16.85 -16.59 -18.57
C ASN A 167 15.68 -16.62 -17.58
N TYR A 168 14.97 -17.74 -17.52
CA TYR A 168 13.80 -17.92 -16.67
C TYR A 168 14.08 -18.41 -15.24
N PHE A 169 15.35 -18.52 -14.83
CA PHE A 169 15.69 -18.93 -13.46
C PHE A 169 15.07 -18.00 -12.41
N GLU A 170 15.03 -16.70 -12.65
CA GLU A 170 14.45 -15.74 -11.72
C GLU A 170 12.94 -15.93 -11.59
N ILE A 171 12.25 -16.19 -12.71
CA ILE A 171 10.81 -16.53 -12.70
C ILE A 171 10.58 -17.83 -11.92
N ALA A 172 11.33 -18.88 -12.25
CA ALA A 172 11.23 -20.19 -11.59
C ALA A 172 11.49 -20.09 -10.09
N HIS A 173 12.51 -19.33 -9.68
CA HIS A 173 12.82 -19.08 -8.27
C HIS A 173 11.68 -18.36 -7.55
N THR A 174 11.10 -17.32 -8.14
CA THR A 174 9.99 -16.57 -7.58
C THR A 174 8.75 -17.44 -7.44
N VAL A 175 8.43 -18.24 -8.46
CA VAL A 175 7.30 -19.19 -8.41
C VAL A 175 7.52 -20.25 -7.33
N LYS A 176 8.73 -20.79 -7.21
CA LYS A 176 9.06 -21.73 -6.13
C LYS A 176 8.80 -21.12 -4.76
N ARG A 177 9.24 -19.90 -4.52
CA ARG A 177 8.95 -19.18 -3.26
C ARG A 177 7.45 -18.99 -3.01
N LEU A 178 6.65 -18.70 -4.03
CA LEU A 178 5.20 -18.62 -3.90
C LEU A 178 4.60 -19.95 -3.42
N TYR A 179 5.08 -21.08 -3.95
CA TYR A 179 4.65 -22.42 -3.52
C TYR A 179 5.09 -22.73 -2.09
N GLU A 180 6.31 -22.37 -1.73
CA GLU A 180 6.84 -22.54 -0.36
C GLU A 180 6.00 -21.74 0.67
N MET A 181 5.50 -20.58 0.29
CA MET A 181 4.57 -19.77 1.10
C MET A 181 3.11 -20.24 1.01
N GLY A 182 2.84 -21.34 0.30
CA GLY A 182 1.50 -21.91 0.15
C GLY A 182 0.61 -21.20 -0.86
N GLY A 183 1.16 -20.39 -1.75
CA GLY A 183 0.41 -19.63 -2.77
C GLY A 183 -0.44 -20.46 -3.73
N ASN A 184 -0.12 -21.74 -3.88
CA ASN A 184 -0.86 -22.73 -4.67
C ASN A 184 -2.04 -23.37 -3.93
N ARG A 185 -2.24 -23.11 -2.64
CA ARG A 185 -3.37 -23.64 -1.84
C ARG A 185 -4.47 -22.61 -1.76
N PRO A 186 -5.75 -23.01 -1.67
CA PRO A 186 -6.86 -22.07 -1.51
C PRO A 186 -6.69 -21.12 -0.32
N GLU A 187 -6.25 -21.66 0.81
CA GLU A 187 -6.02 -20.96 2.07
C GLU A 187 -4.63 -20.34 2.21
N GLY A 188 -3.74 -20.59 1.25
CA GLY A 188 -2.36 -20.08 1.27
C GLY A 188 -2.25 -18.62 0.91
N LEU A 189 -1.03 -18.09 1.09
CA LEU A 189 -0.71 -16.70 0.81
C LEU A 189 -0.97 -16.35 -0.66
N LYS A 190 -1.79 -15.33 -0.90
CA LYS A 190 -2.09 -14.76 -2.23
C LYS A 190 -1.46 -13.38 -2.34
N LEU A 191 -0.58 -13.22 -3.31
CA LEU A 191 0.00 -11.92 -3.64
C LEU A 191 -0.74 -11.26 -4.79
N TYR A 192 -0.76 -9.93 -4.79
CA TYR A 192 -1.22 -9.13 -5.90
C TYR A 192 -0.13 -9.11 -6.99
N ASN A 193 -0.36 -9.83 -8.08
CA ASN A 193 0.55 -9.92 -9.21
C ASN A 193 0.29 -8.82 -10.22
N PHE A 194 1.33 -8.23 -10.76
CA PHE A 194 1.22 -7.19 -11.77
C PHE A 194 2.43 -7.21 -12.72
N VAL A 195 2.27 -6.67 -13.89
CA VAL A 195 3.37 -6.48 -14.87
C VAL A 195 3.86 -5.04 -14.89
N ASP A 196 2.99 -4.08 -14.61
CA ASP A 196 3.32 -2.69 -14.34
C ASP A 196 2.23 -2.02 -13.47
N ASN A 197 2.54 -0.84 -12.96
CA ASN A 197 1.61 0.03 -12.23
C ASN A 197 1.96 1.51 -12.47
N HIS A 198 1.41 2.42 -11.66
CA HIS A 198 1.64 3.87 -11.80
C HIS A 198 3.05 4.33 -11.37
N ASP A 199 3.79 3.49 -10.61
CA ASP A 199 5.12 3.82 -10.06
C ASP A 199 6.27 3.21 -10.86
N VAL A 200 5.97 2.33 -11.82
CA VAL A 200 6.98 1.69 -12.64
C VAL A 200 6.73 1.92 -14.13
N GLU A 201 7.80 1.78 -14.91
CA GLU A 201 7.70 1.88 -16.35
C GLU A 201 6.79 0.80 -16.93
N ARG A 202 5.98 1.15 -17.94
CA ARG A 202 5.07 0.20 -18.60
C ARG A 202 5.80 -1.00 -19.14
N ILE A 203 5.24 -2.19 -18.93
CA ILE A 203 5.86 -3.46 -19.32
C ILE A 203 6.20 -3.48 -20.82
N TYR A 204 5.35 -2.91 -21.67
CA TYR A 204 5.63 -2.85 -23.11
C TYR A 204 6.91 -2.05 -23.41
N THR A 205 7.17 -0.98 -22.67
CA THR A 205 8.41 -0.19 -22.78
C THR A 205 9.61 -0.97 -22.26
N LYS A 206 9.48 -1.61 -21.10
CA LYS A 206 10.52 -2.39 -20.43
C LYS A 206 11.02 -3.60 -21.25
N LEU A 207 10.13 -4.26 -21.97
CA LEU A 207 10.46 -5.42 -22.79
C LEU A 207 11.31 -5.01 -24.01
N GLN A 208 12.51 -5.57 -24.13
CA GLN A 208 13.38 -5.35 -25.29
C GLN A 208 12.75 -5.95 -26.55
N ASN A 209 12.33 -7.22 -26.50
CA ASN A 209 11.55 -7.86 -27.55
C ASN A 209 10.05 -7.74 -27.27
N LYS A 210 9.32 -7.00 -28.09
CA LYS A 210 7.87 -6.77 -27.92
C LYS A 210 7.02 -8.03 -28.10
N ALA A 211 7.54 -9.05 -28.76
CA ALA A 211 6.88 -10.36 -28.87
C ALA A 211 6.73 -11.05 -27.50
N HIS A 212 7.53 -10.67 -26.51
CA HIS A 212 7.42 -11.18 -25.13
C HIS A 212 6.22 -10.63 -24.37
N PHE A 213 5.51 -9.63 -24.88
CA PHE A 213 4.33 -9.04 -24.24
C PHE A 213 3.26 -10.08 -23.93
N THR A 214 2.92 -10.94 -24.90
CA THR A 214 1.93 -11.99 -24.71
C THR A 214 2.38 -13.07 -23.70
N PRO A 215 3.58 -13.67 -23.80
CA PRO A 215 4.05 -14.64 -22.80
C PRO A 215 4.08 -14.11 -21.37
N VAL A 216 4.49 -12.84 -21.18
CA VAL A 216 4.47 -12.19 -19.85
C VAL A 216 3.08 -12.15 -19.26
N HIS A 217 2.07 -11.80 -20.06
CA HIS A 217 0.67 -11.74 -19.57
C HIS A 217 0.07 -13.14 -19.37
N ILE A 218 0.47 -14.14 -20.18
CA ILE A 218 0.08 -15.52 -19.91
C ILE A 218 0.58 -15.95 -18.53
N LEU A 219 1.84 -15.67 -18.20
CA LEU A 219 2.39 -15.98 -16.87
C LEU A 219 1.65 -15.20 -15.76
N LEU A 220 1.39 -13.90 -15.97
CA LEU A 220 0.65 -13.09 -15.00
C LEU A 220 -0.70 -13.74 -14.61
N TYR A 221 -1.47 -14.17 -15.61
CA TYR A 221 -2.82 -14.68 -15.38
C TYR A 221 -2.88 -16.16 -15.02
N THR A 222 -1.81 -16.91 -15.13
CA THR A 222 -1.77 -18.35 -14.85
C THR A 222 -0.97 -18.73 -13.62
N LEU A 223 -0.12 -17.83 -13.10
CA LEU A 223 0.61 -18.05 -11.86
C LEU A 223 -0.28 -17.83 -10.64
N PRO A 224 -0.01 -18.52 -9.51
CA PRO A 224 -0.75 -18.32 -8.29
C PRO A 224 -0.70 -16.87 -7.79
N GLY A 225 -1.86 -16.33 -7.37
CA GLY A 225 -2.00 -14.97 -6.87
C GLY A 225 -3.28 -14.32 -7.35
N VAL A 226 -3.35 -12.99 -7.21
CA VAL A 226 -4.43 -12.13 -7.70
C VAL A 226 -3.82 -11.25 -8.79
N PRO A 227 -4.15 -11.43 -10.06
CA PRO A 227 -3.61 -10.64 -11.17
C PRO A 227 -4.28 -9.27 -11.29
#